data_b59000e9cba77c30d65577991003dc8d
#
_entry.id   b59000e9cba77c30d65577991003dc8d
#
_cell.length_a   1.000
_cell.length_b   1.000
_cell.length_c   1.000
_cell.angle_alpha   90.00
_cell.angle_beta   90.00
_cell.angle_gamma   90.00
#
_symmetry.space_group_name_H-M   'P 1'
#
loop_
_entity.id
_entity.type
_entity.pdbx_description
1 polymer ?
#
loop_
_entity_poly.entity_id
_entity_poly.type
_entity_poly.pdbx_seq_one_letter_code
_entity_poly.pdbx_strand_id
1 'polypeptide(L)'
;MKKFAGILLMLLLLCGAALAENTYHVEEFPIEKEDESVIAGWLYVPDGAENAPAVILCHGFNGTHRNMDGYAEYLAQRGYVCYTFDFCGGGTQSQSSGATTDMTLLTELDDLGAVVSFLAELDEVDASRLVIAGESQGGLVTALYTARNSELVRGAMLLYPGLMITDNARSQYADASEIPETVGFMQMTVSGRYYEVARELDPWTEIASFDKPVLLIHGTDDQIVPISVSEKALTIYPDARMITIPGAGHGFYLDDRETACKEMEAFLNEIDQ
;
A
#
# COMPACT_ATOMS: atom_id res chain seq x y z
N MET A 1 -37.85 -7.67 64.32
CA MET A 1 -37.90 -8.19 62.94
C MET A 1 -37.10 -7.26 62.04
N LYS A 2 -35.83 -7.60 61.77
CA LYS A 2 -34.97 -6.81 60.90
C LYS A 2 -34.99 -7.43 59.50
N LYS A 3 -35.44 -6.66 58.51
CA LYS A 3 -35.46 -7.08 57.11
C LYS A 3 -34.07 -6.82 56.51
N PHE A 4 -33.35 -7.86 56.12
CA PHE A 4 -32.14 -7.75 55.30
C PHE A 4 -32.57 -7.58 53.83
N ALA A 5 -32.23 -6.46 53.23
CA ALA A 5 -32.33 -6.26 51.80
C ALA A 5 -31.02 -6.75 51.14
N GLY A 6 -31.12 -7.86 50.41
CA GLY A 6 -29.99 -8.36 49.61
C GLY A 6 -29.84 -7.53 48.34
N ILE A 7 -28.66 -6.89 48.18
CA ILE A 7 -28.25 -6.23 46.93
C ILE A 7 -27.71 -7.33 46.00
N LEU A 8 -28.45 -7.63 44.95
CA LEU A 8 -28.04 -8.53 43.87
C LEU A 8 -27.08 -7.74 42.94
N LEU A 9 -25.79 -7.97 43.10
CA LEU A 9 -24.78 -7.39 42.22
C LEU A 9 -24.74 -8.19 40.90
N MET A 10 -25.35 -7.65 39.86
CA MET A 10 -25.34 -8.25 38.51
C MET A 10 -24.02 -7.93 37.85
N LEU A 11 -23.05 -8.86 37.88
CA LEU A 11 -21.82 -8.80 37.07
C LEU A 11 -22.22 -8.97 35.60
N LEU A 12 -22.21 -7.88 34.85
CA LEU A 12 -22.20 -7.92 33.38
C LEU A 12 -20.81 -8.41 32.95
N LEU A 13 -20.68 -9.69 32.67
CA LEU A 13 -19.58 -10.24 31.90
C LEU A 13 -19.70 -9.70 30.45
N LEU A 14 -18.99 -8.64 30.14
CA LEU A 14 -18.68 -8.29 28.75
C LEU A 14 -17.76 -9.39 28.22
N CYS A 15 -18.34 -10.43 27.64
CA CYS A 15 -17.64 -11.39 26.82
C CYS A 15 -17.29 -10.65 25.52
N GLY A 16 -16.13 -10.02 25.44
CA GLY A 16 -15.54 -9.65 24.18
C GLY A 16 -15.27 -10.94 23.43
N ALA A 17 -16.11 -11.24 22.43
CA ALA A 17 -15.78 -12.27 21.48
C ALA A 17 -14.51 -11.80 20.77
N ALA A 18 -13.36 -12.39 21.10
CA ALA A 18 -12.21 -12.34 20.21
C ALA A 18 -12.70 -12.96 18.90
N LEU A 19 -12.72 -12.19 17.83
CA LEU A 19 -12.95 -12.74 16.49
C LEU A 19 -11.86 -13.80 16.30
N ALA A 20 -12.27 -15.04 16.01
CA ALA A 20 -11.32 -16.08 15.68
C ALA A 20 -10.57 -15.61 14.42
N GLU A 21 -9.24 -15.53 14.49
CA GLU A 21 -8.43 -15.27 13.32
C GLU A 21 -8.63 -16.40 12.32
N ASN A 22 -8.81 -16.06 11.03
CA ASN A 22 -8.92 -17.06 9.99
C ASN A 22 -7.54 -17.70 9.77
N THR A 23 -7.53 -18.99 9.47
CA THR A 23 -6.37 -19.64 8.88
C THR A 23 -6.26 -19.22 7.42
N TYR A 24 -5.05 -19.16 6.88
CA TYR A 24 -4.77 -18.81 5.50
C TYR A 24 -3.57 -19.63 4.99
N HIS A 25 -3.45 -19.69 3.69
CA HIS A 25 -2.26 -20.23 3.05
C HIS A 25 -1.61 -19.17 2.14
N VAL A 26 -0.35 -19.38 1.81
CA VAL A 26 0.44 -18.50 0.94
C VAL A 26 0.93 -19.30 -0.24
N GLU A 27 0.71 -18.76 -1.44
CA GLU A 27 1.18 -19.37 -2.70
C GLU A 27 2.08 -18.38 -3.43
N GLU A 28 3.21 -18.88 -3.97
CA GLU A 28 3.95 -18.13 -4.98
C GLU A 28 3.12 -18.13 -6.27
N PHE A 29 2.71 -16.96 -6.71
CA PHE A 29 1.87 -16.82 -7.89
C PHE A 29 2.44 -15.71 -8.80
N PRO A 30 3.42 -16.04 -9.66
CA PRO A 30 3.99 -15.07 -10.58
C PRO A 30 3.00 -14.69 -11.69
N ILE A 31 3.04 -13.43 -12.13
CA ILE A 31 2.24 -12.91 -13.23
C ILE A 31 3.14 -12.67 -14.44
N GLU A 32 2.85 -13.32 -15.56
CA GLU A 32 3.51 -13.07 -16.83
C GLU A 32 2.76 -11.96 -17.59
N LYS A 33 3.48 -10.90 -17.97
CA LYS A 33 2.93 -9.78 -18.74
C LYS A 33 3.02 -10.03 -20.24
N GLU A 34 2.32 -9.22 -21.05
CA GLU A 34 2.29 -9.34 -22.51
C GLU A 34 3.69 -9.20 -23.15
N ASP A 35 4.62 -8.49 -22.51
CA ASP A 35 6.01 -8.31 -22.95
C ASP A 35 6.95 -9.45 -22.50
N GLU A 36 6.40 -10.56 -22.00
CA GLU A 36 7.10 -11.71 -21.45
C GLU A 36 7.89 -11.41 -20.14
N SER A 37 7.77 -10.22 -19.56
CA SER A 37 8.31 -9.95 -18.24
C SER A 37 7.45 -10.63 -17.16
N VAL A 38 8.08 -11.04 -16.05
CA VAL A 38 7.43 -11.78 -14.97
C VAL A 38 7.48 -10.95 -13.69
N ILE A 39 6.33 -10.72 -13.10
CA ILE A 39 6.17 -10.16 -11.77
C ILE A 39 6.17 -11.33 -10.78
N ALA A 40 7.17 -11.40 -9.90
CA ALA A 40 7.17 -12.35 -8.80
C ALA A 40 6.20 -11.87 -7.72
N GLY A 41 5.27 -12.73 -7.31
CA GLY A 41 4.24 -12.36 -6.35
C GLY A 41 3.79 -13.51 -5.45
N TRP A 42 3.17 -13.15 -4.35
CA TRP A 42 2.71 -14.05 -3.30
C TRP A 42 1.26 -13.74 -2.96
N LEU A 43 0.42 -14.75 -3.17
CA LEU A 43 -1.01 -14.68 -2.90
C LEU A 43 -1.30 -15.29 -1.51
N TYR A 44 -1.92 -14.50 -0.64
CA TYR A 44 -2.36 -14.88 0.70
C TYR A 44 -3.87 -15.10 0.65
N VAL A 45 -4.32 -16.34 0.79
CA VAL A 45 -5.73 -16.70 0.66
C VAL A 45 -6.27 -17.22 1.99
N PRO A 46 -7.26 -16.54 2.61
CA PRO A 46 -7.97 -17.09 3.76
C PRO A 46 -8.63 -18.44 3.43
N ASP A 47 -8.56 -19.39 4.35
CA ASP A 47 -9.14 -20.72 4.13
C ASP A 47 -10.66 -20.61 3.90
N GLY A 48 -11.11 -21.12 2.75
CA GLY A 48 -12.51 -21.08 2.35
C GLY A 48 -12.97 -19.72 1.82
N ALA A 49 -12.04 -18.85 1.39
CA ALA A 49 -12.38 -17.59 0.74
C ALA A 49 -13.15 -17.84 -0.56
N GLU A 50 -14.31 -17.23 -0.68
CA GLU A 50 -15.13 -17.19 -1.88
C GLU A 50 -15.66 -15.76 -2.01
N ASN A 51 -15.35 -15.09 -3.14
CA ASN A 51 -15.80 -13.71 -3.36
C ASN A 51 -15.43 -12.76 -2.20
N ALA A 52 -14.18 -12.86 -1.71
CA ALA A 52 -13.68 -12.10 -0.58
C ALA A 52 -13.15 -10.72 -1.00
N PRO A 53 -13.13 -9.72 -0.09
CA PRO A 53 -12.43 -8.46 -0.37
C PRO A 53 -10.95 -8.70 -0.54
N ALA A 54 -10.28 -7.87 -1.35
CA ALA A 54 -8.87 -8.06 -1.62
C ALA A 54 -8.04 -6.80 -1.44
N VAL A 55 -6.76 -6.98 -1.06
CA VAL A 55 -5.79 -5.91 -0.88
C VAL A 55 -4.51 -6.21 -1.64
N ILE A 56 -4.15 -5.33 -2.57
CA ILE A 56 -2.83 -5.32 -3.21
C ILE A 56 -1.88 -4.46 -2.39
N LEU A 57 -0.66 -4.95 -2.16
CA LEU A 57 0.32 -4.28 -1.30
C LEU A 57 1.63 -3.99 -2.06
N CYS A 58 1.91 -2.71 -2.28
CA CYS A 58 3.00 -2.18 -3.08
C CYS A 58 4.17 -1.73 -2.19
N HIS A 59 5.38 -2.30 -2.38
CA HIS A 59 6.58 -1.92 -1.66
C HIS A 59 7.17 -0.58 -2.14
N GLY A 60 8.06 0.02 -1.35
CA GLY A 60 8.78 1.25 -1.68
C GLY A 60 10.03 1.04 -2.53
N PHE A 61 10.75 2.13 -2.83
CA PHE A 61 12.00 2.16 -3.60
C PHE A 61 13.04 1.19 -3.03
N ASN A 62 13.65 0.38 -3.89
CA ASN A 62 14.63 -0.67 -3.53
C ASN A 62 14.10 -1.67 -2.50
N GLY A 63 12.78 -1.82 -2.40
CA GLY A 63 12.09 -2.80 -1.57
C GLY A 63 11.83 -4.12 -2.29
N THR A 64 11.10 -4.99 -1.61
CA THR A 64 10.56 -6.25 -2.14
C THR A 64 9.23 -6.55 -1.45
N HIS A 65 8.51 -7.56 -1.91
CA HIS A 65 7.29 -8.07 -1.25
C HIS A 65 7.44 -8.22 0.28
N ARG A 66 8.65 -8.57 0.77
CA ARG A 66 8.92 -8.77 2.21
C ARG A 66 8.64 -7.57 3.09
N ASN A 67 8.68 -6.36 2.53
CA ASN A 67 8.28 -5.16 3.24
C ASN A 67 6.80 -5.20 3.59
N MET A 68 6.00 -5.82 2.72
CA MET A 68 4.54 -5.83 2.80
C MET A 68 3.95 -7.13 3.38
N ASP A 69 4.72 -8.23 3.46
CA ASP A 69 4.24 -9.54 3.91
C ASP A 69 3.55 -9.50 5.27
N GLY A 70 4.11 -8.77 6.23
CA GLY A 70 3.51 -8.69 7.57
C GLY A 70 2.15 -7.97 7.61
N TYR A 71 1.86 -7.10 6.65
CA TYR A 71 0.53 -6.50 6.46
C TYR A 71 -0.41 -7.51 5.80
N ALA A 72 0.07 -8.24 4.78
CA ALA A 72 -0.69 -9.27 4.10
C ALA A 72 -1.11 -10.39 5.06
N GLU A 73 -0.19 -10.89 5.89
CA GLU A 73 -0.45 -11.91 6.92
C GLU A 73 -1.53 -11.44 7.90
N TYR A 74 -1.42 -10.19 8.38
CA TYR A 74 -2.39 -9.61 9.31
C TYR A 74 -3.79 -9.53 8.69
N LEU A 75 -3.90 -9.08 7.45
CA LEU A 75 -5.17 -8.90 6.76
C LEU A 75 -5.76 -10.24 6.30
N ALA A 76 -4.95 -11.20 5.88
CA ALA A 76 -5.42 -12.54 5.52
C ALA A 76 -6.07 -13.27 6.70
N GLN A 77 -5.53 -13.14 7.92
CA GLN A 77 -6.15 -13.63 9.15
C GLN A 77 -7.53 -12.99 9.44
N ARG A 78 -7.86 -11.90 8.76
CA ARG A 78 -9.12 -11.15 8.90
C ARG A 78 -10.08 -11.32 7.72
N GLY A 79 -9.72 -12.24 6.80
CA GLY A 79 -10.60 -12.64 5.70
C GLY A 79 -10.38 -11.86 4.40
N TYR A 80 -9.28 -11.10 4.28
CA TYR A 80 -8.91 -10.41 3.04
C TYR A 80 -7.97 -11.30 2.21
N VAL A 81 -8.25 -11.46 0.93
CA VAL A 81 -7.26 -11.98 -0.01
C VAL A 81 -6.21 -10.90 -0.22
N CYS A 82 -4.92 -11.23 -0.03
CA CYS A 82 -3.86 -10.25 -0.17
C CYS A 82 -2.84 -10.70 -1.21
N TYR A 83 -2.26 -9.73 -1.92
CA TYR A 83 -1.20 -9.98 -2.87
C TYR A 83 -0.04 -9.01 -2.64
N THR A 84 1.14 -9.59 -2.35
CA THR A 84 2.41 -8.86 -2.29
C THR A 84 3.25 -9.26 -3.49
N PHE A 85 4.05 -8.34 -4.02
CA PHE A 85 4.84 -8.61 -5.21
C PHE A 85 6.08 -7.73 -5.25
N ASP A 86 7.03 -8.12 -6.09
CA ASP A 86 8.19 -7.29 -6.41
C ASP A 86 7.91 -6.52 -7.69
N PHE A 87 8.08 -5.20 -7.71
CA PHE A 87 8.07 -4.43 -8.95
C PHE A 87 9.23 -4.87 -9.86
N CYS A 88 9.01 -4.91 -11.18
CA CYS A 88 10.02 -5.22 -12.17
C CYS A 88 11.17 -4.20 -12.11
N GLY A 89 12.38 -4.67 -11.78
CA GLY A 89 13.52 -3.81 -11.53
C GLY A 89 13.40 -2.89 -10.31
N GLY A 90 12.36 -3.01 -9.48
CA GLY A 90 12.05 -2.11 -8.36
C GLY A 90 13.01 -2.20 -7.17
N GLY A 91 13.88 -3.20 -7.14
CA GLY A 91 14.85 -3.39 -6.06
C GLY A 91 16.03 -4.27 -6.46
N THR A 92 17.17 -4.10 -5.76
CA THR A 92 18.37 -4.91 -5.97
C THR A 92 18.20 -6.38 -5.58
N GLN A 93 17.14 -6.71 -4.85
CA GLN A 93 16.78 -8.06 -4.43
C GLN A 93 15.42 -8.51 -5.01
N SER A 94 14.88 -7.77 -5.97
CA SER A 94 13.65 -8.16 -6.67
C SER A 94 13.82 -9.51 -7.36
N GLN A 95 12.80 -10.35 -7.26
CA GLN A 95 12.70 -11.62 -7.96
C GLN A 95 11.92 -11.48 -9.28
N SER A 96 11.38 -10.29 -9.56
CA SER A 96 10.74 -9.95 -10.81
C SER A 96 11.77 -9.66 -11.91
N SER A 97 11.31 -9.68 -13.15
CA SER A 97 12.11 -9.37 -14.33
C SER A 97 12.68 -7.94 -14.32
N GLY A 98 13.68 -7.68 -15.16
CA GLY A 98 14.25 -6.37 -15.38
C GLY A 98 15.40 -6.01 -14.44
N ALA A 99 16.22 -5.05 -14.88
CA ALA A 99 17.26 -4.45 -14.08
C ALA A 99 16.75 -3.17 -13.40
N THR A 100 17.43 -2.74 -12.34
CA THR A 100 17.06 -1.50 -11.64
C THR A 100 17.16 -0.25 -12.53
N THR A 101 17.92 -0.31 -13.60
CA THR A 101 18.02 0.73 -14.63
C THR A 101 16.84 0.74 -15.60
N ASP A 102 16.02 -0.30 -15.65
CA ASP A 102 14.80 -0.35 -16.48
C ASP A 102 13.58 0.24 -15.74
N MET A 103 13.64 0.28 -14.39
CA MET A 103 12.57 0.76 -13.55
C MET A 103 12.34 2.27 -13.68
N THR A 104 11.07 2.63 -13.76
CA THR A 104 10.56 4.01 -13.66
C THR A 104 9.20 3.98 -12.95
N LEU A 105 8.68 5.13 -12.54
CA LEU A 105 7.31 5.21 -11.98
C LEU A 105 6.23 4.74 -12.97
N LEU A 106 6.48 4.85 -14.29
CA LEU A 106 5.55 4.36 -15.32
C LEU A 106 5.59 2.83 -15.44
N THR A 107 6.77 2.22 -15.35
CA THR A 107 6.87 0.75 -15.37
C THR A 107 6.26 0.12 -14.11
N GLU A 108 6.40 0.77 -12.94
CA GLU A 108 5.73 0.33 -11.72
C GLU A 108 4.19 0.49 -11.78
N LEU A 109 3.70 1.55 -12.46
CA LEU A 109 2.26 1.70 -12.74
C LEU A 109 1.73 0.60 -13.66
N ASP A 110 2.52 0.20 -14.66
CA ASP A 110 2.18 -0.89 -15.57
C ASP A 110 2.14 -2.26 -14.84
N ASP A 111 3.15 -2.52 -14.00
CA ASP A 111 3.18 -3.71 -13.16
C ASP A 111 1.95 -3.77 -12.23
N LEU A 112 1.62 -2.66 -11.56
CA LEU A 112 0.43 -2.60 -10.71
C LEU A 112 -0.86 -2.84 -11.51
N GLY A 113 -0.94 -2.35 -12.75
CA GLY A 113 -2.07 -2.60 -13.65
C GLY A 113 -2.24 -4.09 -13.98
N ALA A 114 -1.14 -4.79 -14.23
CA ALA A 114 -1.16 -6.23 -14.45
C ALA A 114 -1.62 -6.99 -13.19
N VAL A 115 -1.15 -6.58 -12.01
CA VAL A 115 -1.55 -7.17 -10.72
C VAL A 115 -3.04 -6.95 -10.44
N VAL A 116 -3.56 -5.74 -10.67
CA VAL A 116 -5.00 -5.43 -10.50
C VAL A 116 -5.84 -6.30 -11.41
N SER A 117 -5.45 -6.41 -12.69
CA SER A 117 -6.16 -7.23 -13.67
C SER A 117 -6.18 -8.71 -13.27
N PHE A 118 -5.04 -9.22 -12.79
CA PHE A 118 -4.91 -10.58 -12.33
C PHE A 118 -5.83 -10.88 -11.13
N LEU A 119 -5.79 -10.05 -10.08
CA LEU A 119 -6.62 -10.29 -8.90
C LEU A 119 -8.12 -10.20 -9.20
N ALA A 120 -8.51 -9.30 -10.10
CA ALA A 120 -9.92 -9.13 -10.49
C ALA A 120 -10.51 -10.36 -11.22
N GLU A 121 -9.66 -11.28 -11.71
CA GLU A 121 -10.07 -12.51 -12.40
C GLU A 121 -10.12 -13.75 -11.50
N LEU A 122 -9.64 -13.64 -10.23
CA LEU A 122 -9.64 -14.76 -9.29
C LEU A 122 -11.05 -15.03 -8.75
N ASP A 123 -11.45 -16.30 -8.71
CA ASP A 123 -12.75 -16.74 -8.16
C ASP A 123 -12.87 -16.43 -6.64
N GLU A 124 -11.74 -16.37 -5.93
CA GLU A 124 -11.66 -16.05 -4.51
C GLU A 124 -11.93 -14.57 -4.21
N VAL A 125 -11.83 -13.69 -5.22
CA VAL A 125 -11.83 -12.22 -5.06
C VAL A 125 -13.13 -11.58 -5.53
N ASP A 126 -13.68 -10.69 -4.72
CA ASP A 126 -14.68 -9.72 -5.14
C ASP A 126 -13.99 -8.47 -5.70
N ALA A 127 -13.88 -8.38 -7.01
CA ALA A 127 -13.23 -7.26 -7.70
C ALA A 127 -13.85 -5.89 -7.36
N SER A 128 -15.11 -5.85 -6.92
CA SER A 128 -15.76 -4.59 -6.50
C SER A 128 -15.30 -4.09 -5.12
N ARG A 129 -14.57 -4.94 -4.36
CA ARG A 129 -14.02 -4.65 -3.03
C ARG A 129 -12.50 -4.71 -3.01
N LEU A 130 -11.86 -4.35 -4.14
CA LEU A 130 -10.42 -4.29 -4.27
C LEU A 130 -9.89 -2.96 -3.71
N VAL A 131 -8.91 -3.03 -2.82
CA VAL A 131 -8.20 -1.89 -2.24
C VAL A 131 -6.71 -2.02 -2.54
N ILE A 132 -6.03 -0.90 -2.78
CA ILE A 132 -4.59 -0.90 -2.98
C ILE A 132 -3.92 -0.18 -1.82
N ALA A 133 -2.91 -0.82 -1.24
CA ALA A 133 -2.04 -0.24 -0.22
C ALA A 133 -0.62 -0.07 -0.77
N GLY A 134 0.04 1.03 -0.41
CA GLY A 134 1.43 1.23 -0.82
C GLY A 134 2.24 2.04 0.18
N GLU A 135 3.50 1.66 0.36
CA GLU A 135 4.46 2.39 1.20
C GLU A 135 5.40 3.25 0.37
N SER A 136 5.79 4.43 0.86
CA SER A 136 6.84 5.27 0.27
C SER A 136 6.63 5.49 -1.25
N GLN A 137 7.56 5.05 -2.12
CA GLN A 137 7.39 5.10 -3.59
C GLN A 137 6.19 4.27 -4.05
N GLY A 138 5.96 3.07 -3.49
CA GLY A 138 4.76 2.28 -3.77
C GLY A 138 3.47 3.02 -3.40
N GLY A 139 3.53 3.90 -2.37
CA GLY A 139 2.43 4.82 -2.04
C GLY A 139 2.20 5.90 -3.09
N LEU A 140 3.25 6.43 -3.73
CA LEU A 140 3.12 7.33 -4.88
C LEU A 140 2.52 6.60 -6.09
N VAL A 141 3.00 5.38 -6.39
CA VAL A 141 2.47 4.55 -7.50
C VAL A 141 1.00 4.22 -7.24
N THR A 142 0.65 3.81 -6.01
CA THR A 142 -0.75 3.57 -5.60
C THR A 142 -1.61 4.82 -5.80
N ALA A 143 -1.15 5.99 -5.37
CA ALA A 143 -1.88 7.24 -5.50
C ALA A 143 -2.15 7.61 -6.96
N LEU A 144 -1.13 7.49 -7.83
CA LEU A 144 -1.28 7.75 -9.27
C LEU A 144 -2.18 6.73 -9.96
N TYR A 145 -2.00 5.44 -9.64
CA TYR A 145 -2.80 4.37 -10.25
C TYR A 145 -4.28 4.52 -9.92
N THR A 146 -4.60 4.71 -8.64
CA THR A 146 -5.99 4.82 -8.18
C THR A 146 -6.68 6.08 -8.70
N ALA A 147 -5.95 7.19 -8.83
CA ALA A 147 -6.48 8.41 -9.43
C ALA A 147 -6.83 8.24 -10.92
N ARG A 148 -6.07 7.42 -11.65
CA ARG A 148 -6.28 7.14 -13.09
C ARG A 148 -7.31 6.05 -13.35
N ASN A 149 -7.57 5.17 -12.38
CA ASN A 149 -8.40 3.96 -12.53
C ASN A 149 -9.38 3.83 -11.34
N SER A 150 -10.06 4.92 -10.97
CA SER A 150 -10.90 4.97 -9.76
C SER A 150 -12.06 3.98 -9.78
N GLU A 151 -12.52 3.58 -10.97
CA GLU A 151 -13.59 2.60 -11.15
C GLU A 151 -13.17 1.16 -10.82
N LEU A 152 -11.86 0.86 -10.80
CA LEU A 152 -11.33 -0.48 -10.54
C LEU A 152 -11.08 -0.75 -9.05
N VAL A 153 -11.19 0.27 -8.20
CA VAL A 153 -10.81 0.16 -6.79
C VAL A 153 -11.87 0.74 -5.86
N ARG A 154 -11.97 0.17 -4.66
CA ARG A 154 -12.87 0.61 -3.60
C ARG A 154 -12.30 1.74 -2.75
N GLY A 155 -10.96 1.82 -2.64
CA GLY A 155 -10.25 2.79 -1.83
C GLY A 155 -8.73 2.62 -1.92
N ALA A 156 -7.97 3.47 -1.22
CA ALA A 156 -6.52 3.41 -1.16
C ALA A 156 -6.00 3.57 0.28
N MET A 157 -4.89 2.87 0.59
CA MET A 157 -4.17 3.02 1.86
C MET A 157 -2.72 3.41 1.58
N LEU A 158 -2.30 4.58 2.03
CA LEU A 158 -1.02 5.18 1.71
C LEU A 158 -0.18 5.32 2.98
N LEU A 159 0.87 4.52 3.08
CA LEU A 159 1.80 4.51 4.20
C LEU A 159 3.00 5.40 3.85
N TYR A 160 3.16 6.51 4.58
CA TYR A 160 4.23 7.50 4.35
C TYR A 160 4.54 7.72 2.86
N PRO A 161 3.52 8.07 2.01
CA PRO A 161 3.64 8.04 0.56
C PRO A 161 4.66 9.06 0.04
N GLY A 162 5.49 8.62 -0.91
CA GLY A 162 6.57 9.42 -1.51
C GLY A 162 6.11 10.45 -2.55
N LEU A 163 4.97 11.13 -2.35
CA LEU A 163 4.40 12.05 -3.35
C LEU A 163 5.35 13.20 -3.74
N MET A 164 6.31 13.57 -2.87
CA MET A 164 7.31 14.58 -3.16
C MET A 164 8.44 14.12 -4.10
N ILE A 165 8.50 12.83 -4.48
CA ILE A 165 9.54 12.31 -5.38
C ILE A 165 9.58 13.11 -6.69
N THR A 166 8.41 13.47 -7.23
CA THR A 166 8.29 14.24 -8.47
C THR A 166 8.77 15.68 -8.31
N ASP A 167 8.51 16.32 -7.18
CA ASP A 167 8.99 17.66 -6.85
C ASP A 167 10.51 17.65 -6.65
N ASN A 168 11.04 16.62 -5.97
CA ASN A 168 12.46 16.44 -5.76
C ASN A 168 13.19 16.24 -7.09
N ALA A 169 12.66 15.44 -8.01
CA ALA A 169 13.23 15.23 -9.34
C ALA A 169 13.30 16.56 -10.13
N ARG A 170 12.25 17.38 -10.10
CA ARG A 170 12.22 18.72 -10.71
C ARG A 170 13.22 19.69 -10.06
N SER A 171 13.36 19.62 -8.74
CA SER A 171 14.30 20.48 -8.01
C SER A 171 15.74 20.09 -8.21
N GLN A 172 16.02 18.79 -8.35
CA GLN A 172 17.37 18.26 -8.53
C GLN A 172 17.90 18.53 -9.94
N TYR A 173 17.04 18.41 -10.95
CA TYR A 173 17.39 18.62 -12.35
C TYR A 173 16.39 19.61 -12.96
N ALA A 174 16.80 20.88 -13.09
CA ALA A 174 15.95 21.91 -13.66
C ALA A 174 15.73 21.68 -15.16
N ASP A 175 16.74 21.18 -15.87
CA ASP A 175 16.66 20.78 -17.29
C ASP A 175 16.90 19.28 -17.44
N ALA A 176 16.16 18.61 -18.33
CA ALA A 176 16.33 17.19 -18.60
C ALA A 176 17.74 16.83 -19.10
N SER A 177 18.41 17.75 -19.78
CA SER A 177 19.79 17.56 -20.26
C SER A 177 20.84 17.51 -19.15
N GLU A 178 20.47 17.87 -17.92
CA GLU A 178 21.33 17.80 -16.74
C GLU A 178 21.30 16.41 -16.08
N ILE A 179 20.33 15.54 -16.46
CA ILE A 179 20.16 14.22 -15.89
C ILE A 179 21.25 13.29 -16.40
N PRO A 180 22.07 12.69 -15.51
CA PRO A 180 23.07 11.71 -15.91
C PRO A 180 22.41 10.44 -16.48
N GLU A 181 23.15 9.67 -17.29
CA GLU A 181 22.69 8.38 -17.82
C GLU A 181 22.22 7.42 -16.71
N THR A 182 22.95 7.42 -15.58
CA THR A 182 22.58 6.65 -14.38
C THR A 182 22.80 7.47 -13.12
N VAL A 183 21.97 7.21 -12.10
CA VAL A 183 22.04 7.87 -10.79
C VAL A 183 22.01 6.82 -9.68
N GLY A 184 23.00 6.88 -8.77
CA GLY A 184 23.00 6.07 -7.54
C GLY A 184 22.17 6.74 -6.46
N PHE A 185 21.21 6.04 -5.90
CA PHE A 185 20.36 6.51 -4.80
C PHE A 185 19.96 5.35 -3.89
N MET A 186 20.05 5.52 -2.57
CA MET A 186 19.65 4.51 -1.56
C MET A 186 20.13 3.09 -1.88
N GLN A 187 21.43 2.93 -2.18
CA GLN A 187 22.10 1.67 -2.51
C GLN A 187 21.61 0.97 -3.80
N MET A 188 20.87 1.67 -4.62
CA MET A 188 20.40 1.21 -5.93
C MET A 188 20.86 2.19 -7.01
N THR A 189 21.08 1.70 -8.22
CA THR A 189 21.36 2.54 -9.40
C THR A 189 20.15 2.48 -10.33
N VAL A 190 19.62 3.64 -10.68
CA VAL A 190 18.55 3.80 -11.67
C VAL A 190 19.09 4.51 -12.92
N SER A 191 18.41 4.36 -14.06
CA SER A 191 18.71 5.17 -15.24
C SER A 191 18.24 6.60 -15.07
N GLY A 192 18.81 7.53 -15.85
CA GLY A 192 18.31 8.91 -15.94
C GLY A 192 16.85 8.98 -16.33
N ARG A 193 16.34 7.97 -17.05
CA ARG A 193 14.94 7.87 -17.45
C ARG A 193 13.97 7.89 -16.25
N TYR A 194 14.37 7.33 -15.09
CA TYR A 194 13.57 7.43 -13.86
C TYR A 194 13.27 8.89 -13.49
N TYR A 195 14.30 9.75 -13.51
CA TYR A 195 14.14 11.18 -13.18
C TYR A 195 13.42 11.95 -14.29
N GLU A 196 13.63 11.62 -15.56
CA GLU A 196 12.87 12.21 -16.67
C GLU A 196 11.37 11.96 -16.46
N VAL A 197 10.97 10.71 -16.20
CA VAL A 197 9.59 10.32 -15.93
C VAL A 197 9.06 11.01 -14.67
N ALA A 198 9.81 10.97 -13.57
CA ALA A 198 9.37 11.56 -12.31
C ALA A 198 9.11 13.08 -12.44
N ARG A 199 9.90 13.80 -13.26
CA ARG A 199 9.71 15.24 -13.50
C ARG A 199 8.43 15.57 -14.26
N GLU A 200 7.93 14.67 -15.10
CA GLU A 200 6.73 14.87 -15.92
C GLU A 200 5.43 14.58 -15.16
N LEU A 201 5.48 13.77 -14.09
CA LEU A 201 4.30 13.40 -13.32
C LEU A 201 3.93 14.49 -12.30
N ASP A 202 2.63 14.73 -12.14
CA ASP A 202 2.08 15.66 -11.14
C ASP A 202 1.03 14.95 -10.26
N PRO A 203 1.48 14.19 -9.24
CA PRO A 203 0.59 13.49 -8.35
C PRO A 203 -0.37 14.43 -7.60
N TRP A 204 0.05 15.66 -7.33
CA TRP A 204 -0.77 16.62 -6.59
C TRP A 204 -2.03 17.03 -7.35
N THR A 205 -1.93 17.17 -8.67
CA THR A 205 -3.10 17.43 -9.51
C THR A 205 -3.92 16.15 -9.70
N GLU A 206 -3.29 15.00 -9.90
CA GLU A 206 -3.99 13.75 -10.19
C GLU A 206 -4.83 13.26 -9.01
N ILE A 207 -4.30 13.27 -7.79
CA ILE A 207 -5.01 12.77 -6.60
C ILE A 207 -6.28 13.55 -6.26
N ALA A 208 -6.41 14.78 -6.74
CA ALA A 208 -7.63 15.58 -6.56
C ALA A 208 -8.85 14.99 -7.28
N SER A 209 -8.64 14.12 -8.27
CA SER A 209 -9.71 13.45 -9.01
C SER A 209 -10.19 12.14 -8.37
N PHE A 210 -9.44 11.59 -7.40
CA PHE A 210 -9.80 10.35 -6.74
C PHE A 210 -10.82 10.57 -5.64
N ASP A 211 -12.08 10.22 -5.89
CA ASP A 211 -13.24 10.48 -5.03
C ASP A 211 -13.60 9.30 -4.10
N LYS A 212 -12.79 8.25 -4.08
CA LYS A 212 -12.97 7.13 -3.17
C LYS A 212 -12.22 7.35 -1.85
N PRO A 213 -12.60 6.62 -0.77
CA PRO A 213 -11.94 6.77 0.52
C PRO A 213 -10.42 6.50 0.48
N VAL A 214 -9.66 7.34 1.18
CA VAL A 214 -8.20 7.22 1.32
C VAL A 214 -7.80 7.24 2.80
N LEU A 215 -7.00 6.25 3.20
CA LEU A 215 -6.31 6.25 4.48
C LEU A 215 -4.84 6.64 4.29
N LEU A 216 -4.41 7.71 4.96
CA LEU A 216 -3.01 8.08 5.09
C LEU A 216 -2.48 7.65 6.46
N ILE A 217 -1.34 6.94 6.51
CA ILE A 217 -0.67 6.59 7.76
C ILE A 217 0.77 7.11 7.69
N HIS A 218 1.20 7.90 8.70
CA HIS A 218 2.54 8.50 8.69
C HIS A 218 3.17 8.54 10.07
N GLY A 219 4.47 8.25 10.16
CA GLY A 219 5.25 8.40 11.37
C GLY A 219 5.65 9.86 11.61
N THR A 220 5.58 10.33 12.87
CA THR A 220 5.90 11.74 13.17
C THR A 220 7.39 12.07 13.04
N ASP A 221 8.27 11.07 13.12
CA ASP A 221 9.73 11.21 13.11
C ASP A 221 10.35 10.74 11.77
N ASP A 222 9.54 10.65 10.70
CA ASP A 222 10.01 10.27 9.38
C ASP A 222 10.97 11.32 8.80
N GLN A 223 12.24 10.92 8.64
CA GLN A 223 13.31 11.78 8.12
C GLN A 223 13.54 11.62 6.61
N ILE A 224 12.85 10.69 5.94
CA ILE A 224 12.97 10.42 4.50
C ILE A 224 11.82 11.08 3.75
N VAL A 225 10.59 10.82 4.17
CA VAL A 225 9.39 11.50 3.67
C VAL A 225 8.83 12.36 4.81
N PRO A 226 8.98 13.69 4.78
CA PRO A 226 8.42 14.53 5.83
C PRO A 226 6.90 14.36 5.95
N ILE A 227 6.38 14.32 7.17
CA ILE A 227 4.94 14.15 7.45
C ILE A 227 4.07 15.19 6.73
N SER A 228 4.62 16.38 6.47
CA SER A 228 3.95 17.44 5.71
C SER A 228 3.53 17.02 4.30
N VAL A 229 4.13 15.97 3.74
CA VAL A 229 3.73 15.38 2.45
C VAL A 229 2.33 14.77 2.57
N SER A 230 2.09 13.95 3.59
CA SER A 230 0.75 13.39 3.87
C SER A 230 -0.23 14.44 4.35
N GLU A 231 0.20 15.44 5.13
CA GLU A 231 -0.65 16.57 5.53
C GLU A 231 -1.13 17.37 4.31
N LYS A 232 -0.25 17.59 3.31
CA LYS A 232 -0.63 18.22 2.05
C LYS A 232 -1.60 17.34 1.27
N ALA A 233 -1.34 16.02 1.14
CA ALA A 233 -2.22 15.09 0.46
C ALA A 233 -3.62 15.06 1.09
N LEU A 234 -3.71 15.06 2.41
CA LEU A 234 -4.97 15.14 3.16
C LEU A 234 -5.84 16.35 2.77
N THR A 235 -5.22 17.47 2.40
CA THR A 235 -5.96 18.68 1.99
C THR A 235 -6.42 18.64 0.53
N ILE A 236 -5.91 17.70 -0.27
CA ILE A 236 -6.17 17.61 -1.71
C ILE A 236 -7.18 16.49 -2.03
N TYR A 237 -7.06 15.32 -1.41
CA TYR A 237 -8.02 14.24 -1.59
C TYR A 237 -9.43 14.67 -1.15
N PRO A 238 -10.48 14.41 -1.96
CA PRO A 238 -11.86 14.72 -1.60
C PRO A 238 -12.38 13.97 -0.37
N ASP A 239 -11.95 12.72 -0.20
CA ASP A 239 -12.36 11.84 0.91
C ASP A 239 -11.13 11.12 1.48
N ALA A 240 -10.48 11.75 2.46
CA ALA A 240 -9.29 11.19 3.09
C ALA A 240 -9.29 11.39 4.60
N ARG A 241 -8.72 10.43 5.31
CA ARG A 241 -8.34 10.58 6.72
C ARG A 241 -6.86 10.25 6.92
N MET A 242 -6.28 10.83 7.95
CA MET A 242 -4.87 10.61 8.28
C MET A 242 -4.72 10.14 9.72
N ILE A 243 -3.90 9.10 9.89
CA ILE A 243 -3.44 8.60 11.19
C ILE A 243 -1.95 8.88 11.32
N THR A 244 -1.54 9.41 12.45
CA THR A 244 -0.13 9.61 12.77
C THR A 244 0.33 8.60 13.82
N ILE A 245 1.53 8.02 13.61
CA ILE A 245 2.16 7.12 14.60
C ILE A 245 3.27 7.91 15.29
N PRO A 246 3.08 8.29 16.57
CA PRO A 246 4.04 9.11 17.30
C PRO A 246 5.40 8.43 17.45
N GLY A 247 6.48 9.12 17.06
CA GLY A 247 7.86 8.62 17.16
C GLY A 247 8.27 7.62 16.07
N ALA A 248 7.35 7.15 15.23
CA ALA A 248 7.69 6.27 14.13
C ALA A 248 8.46 7.02 13.03
N GLY A 249 9.48 6.35 12.48
CA GLY A 249 10.28 6.83 11.34
C GLY A 249 9.74 6.36 10.00
N HIS A 250 10.64 6.35 8.98
CA HIS A 250 10.32 5.80 7.65
C HIS A 250 10.34 4.27 7.70
N GLY A 251 9.21 3.65 7.44
CA GLY A 251 8.99 2.20 7.63
C GLY A 251 8.46 1.88 9.04
N PHE A 252 7.42 1.04 9.07
CA PHE A 252 6.81 0.63 10.33
C PHE A 252 7.27 -0.78 10.72
N TYR A 253 7.77 -0.91 11.94
CA TYR A 253 8.28 -2.16 12.50
C TYR A 253 7.63 -2.42 13.85
N LEU A 254 7.50 -3.69 14.23
CA LEU A 254 6.99 -4.11 15.53
C LEU A 254 5.65 -3.42 15.87
N ASP A 255 5.60 -2.68 16.97
CA ASP A 255 4.40 -2.02 17.48
C ASP A 255 3.83 -0.96 16.52
N ASP A 256 4.71 -0.26 15.78
CA ASP A 256 4.28 0.72 14.77
C ASP A 256 3.55 0.03 13.62
N ARG A 257 4.05 -1.12 13.16
CA ARG A 257 3.40 -1.93 12.12
C ARG A 257 2.08 -2.52 12.63
N GLU A 258 2.04 -3.02 13.88
CA GLU A 258 0.81 -3.51 14.47
C GLU A 258 -0.25 -2.41 14.55
N THR A 259 0.16 -1.19 14.90
CA THR A 259 -0.72 -0.02 14.91
C THR A 259 -1.24 0.29 13.51
N ALA A 260 -0.35 0.33 12.51
CA ALA A 260 -0.75 0.56 11.11
C ALA A 260 -1.72 -0.52 10.61
N CYS A 261 -1.47 -1.80 10.91
CA CYS A 261 -2.36 -2.91 10.55
C CYS A 261 -3.77 -2.74 11.14
N LYS A 262 -3.89 -2.34 12.42
CA LYS A 262 -5.20 -2.10 13.06
C LYS A 262 -5.95 -0.95 12.40
N GLU A 263 -5.26 0.11 12.01
CA GLU A 263 -5.87 1.24 11.32
C GLU A 263 -6.30 0.87 9.88
N MET A 264 -5.51 0.04 9.19
CA MET A 264 -5.88 -0.51 7.90
C MET A 264 -7.13 -1.38 8.00
N GLU A 265 -7.20 -2.29 8.98
CA GLU A 265 -8.38 -3.12 9.24
C GLU A 265 -9.62 -2.27 9.56
N ALA A 266 -9.47 -1.26 10.42
CA ALA A 266 -10.57 -0.35 10.76
C ALA A 266 -11.09 0.42 9.53
N PHE A 267 -10.19 0.86 8.67
CA PHE A 267 -10.54 1.53 7.41
C PHE A 267 -11.26 0.59 6.45
N LEU A 268 -10.76 -0.62 6.25
CA LEU A 268 -11.37 -1.62 5.37
C LEU A 268 -12.79 -1.98 5.85
N ASN A 269 -12.97 -2.20 7.15
CA ASN A 269 -14.29 -2.47 7.74
C ASN A 269 -15.27 -1.30 7.56
N GLU A 270 -14.79 -0.06 7.53
CA GLU A 270 -15.61 1.13 7.31
C GLU A 270 -16.11 1.22 5.87
N ILE A 271 -15.23 0.99 4.89
CA ILE A 271 -15.58 1.13 3.47
C ILE A 271 -16.34 -0.08 2.91
N ASP A 272 -16.35 -1.21 3.60
CA ASP A 272 -17.10 -2.43 3.22
C ASP A 272 -18.57 -2.40 3.67
N GLN A 273 -18.99 -1.41 4.47
CA GLN A 273 -20.38 -1.22 4.89
C GLN A 273 -21.21 -0.52 3.81
#